data_1261a57c322c3b7fcb541373ca8bee1c
#
_entry.id   1261a57c322c3b7fcb541373ca8bee1c
#
_cell.length_a   1.000
_cell.length_b   1.000
_cell.length_c   1.000
_cell.angle_alpha   90.00
_cell.angle_beta   90.00
_cell.angle_gamma   90.00
#
_symmetry.space_group_name_H-M   'P 1'
#
loop_
_entity.id
_entity.type
_entity.pdbx_description
1 polymer ?
#
loop_
_entity_poly.entity_id
_entity_poly.type
_entity_poly.pdbx_seq_one_letter_code
_entity_poly.pdbx_strand_id
1 'polypeptide(L)'
;DYDEDKLAIAKSYGAEICNPNKGEDPVSAGMAFSRSKGVDAIIITASTSSNEPISQAANMARKCGRIIMVGVTGMKLDRSEFYQKELSFQVSCSYGFGRGDKEYEDNGKDYSYGLVRWTAQRNFEAVLDMMNSGVLDVQPLITHRYDIDNSLKAYVLLDDPSALGIVINYPSQ
;
A
#
# COMPACT_ATOMS: atom_id res chain seq x y z
N ASP A 1 -9.30 4.05 7.15
CA ASP A 1 -9.67 2.66 7.39
C ASP A 1 -10.92 2.60 8.26
N TYR A 2 -11.59 1.42 8.32
CA TYR A 2 -12.76 1.18 9.16
C TYR A 2 -12.40 0.51 10.50
N ASP A 3 -11.19 -0.03 10.60
CA ASP A 3 -10.67 -0.78 11.74
C ASP A 3 -9.88 0.16 12.66
N GLU A 4 -10.33 0.28 13.91
CA GLU A 4 -9.73 1.21 14.89
C GLU A 4 -8.32 0.78 15.31
N ASP A 5 -8.04 -0.52 15.40
CA ASP A 5 -6.73 -1.02 15.79
C ASP A 5 -5.69 -0.73 14.70
N LYS A 6 -6.06 -0.92 13.44
CA LYS A 6 -5.22 -0.55 12.29
C LYS A 6 -4.99 0.95 12.21
N LEU A 7 -6.02 1.76 12.46
CA LEU A 7 -5.90 3.21 12.55
C LEU A 7 -4.99 3.65 13.70
N ALA A 8 -5.05 2.98 14.86
CA ALA A 8 -4.17 3.28 15.98
C ALA A 8 -2.69 3.00 15.62
N ILE A 9 -2.41 1.91 14.91
CA ILE A 9 -1.07 1.61 14.40
C ILE A 9 -0.63 2.70 13.40
N ALA A 10 -1.47 3.05 12.42
CA ALA A 10 -1.14 4.10 11.46
C ALA A 10 -0.82 5.44 12.16
N LYS A 11 -1.60 5.80 13.18
CA LYS A 11 -1.37 7.00 13.98
C LYS A 11 -0.04 6.95 14.73
N SER A 12 0.37 5.77 15.24
CA SER A 12 1.66 5.62 15.92
C SER A 12 2.86 5.86 15.00
N TYR A 13 2.69 5.68 13.69
CA TYR A 13 3.65 6.04 12.64
C TYR A 13 3.55 7.52 12.20
N GLY A 14 2.71 8.32 12.86
CA GLY A 14 2.55 9.74 12.56
C GLY A 14 1.56 10.07 11.44
N ALA A 15 0.74 9.11 11.00
CA ALA A 15 -0.29 9.38 10.02
C ALA A 15 -1.49 10.11 10.63
N GLU A 16 -2.08 11.03 9.89
CA GLU A 16 -3.44 11.50 10.14
C GLU A 16 -4.42 10.36 9.78
N ILE A 17 -5.43 10.16 10.59
CA ILE A 17 -6.39 9.06 10.44
C ILE A 17 -7.77 9.56 10.10
N CYS A 18 -8.54 8.73 9.39
CA CYS A 18 -9.95 8.96 9.08
C CYS A 18 -10.70 7.64 9.23
N ASN A 19 -11.79 7.63 10.01
CA ASN A 19 -12.63 6.46 10.23
C ASN A 19 -14.07 6.71 9.75
N PRO A 20 -14.45 6.23 8.55
CA PRO A 20 -15.80 6.40 8.04
C PRO A 20 -16.88 5.74 8.91
N ASN A 21 -16.56 4.71 9.70
CA ASN A 21 -17.51 4.13 10.66
C ASN A 21 -17.93 5.11 11.78
N LYS A 22 -17.15 6.17 11.99
CA LYS A 22 -17.47 7.27 12.92
C LYS A 22 -18.15 8.45 12.23
N GLY A 23 -18.53 8.29 10.97
CA GLY A 23 -19.17 9.36 10.17
C GLY A 23 -18.17 10.38 9.60
N GLU A 24 -16.87 10.09 9.63
CA GLU A 24 -15.86 10.95 9.02
C GLU A 24 -15.83 10.74 7.51
N ASP A 25 -15.77 11.84 6.76
CA ASP A 25 -15.70 11.79 5.30
C ASP A 25 -14.24 11.84 4.82
N PRO A 26 -13.77 10.80 4.10
CA PRO A 26 -12.38 10.74 3.63
C PRO A 26 -11.98 11.90 2.70
N VAL A 27 -12.92 12.39 1.89
CA VAL A 27 -12.64 13.53 0.99
C VAL A 27 -12.42 14.81 1.81
N SER A 28 -13.29 15.07 2.78
CA SER A 28 -13.17 16.21 3.69
C SER A 28 -11.87 16.12 4.52
N ALA A 29 -11.52 14.92 5.00
CA ALA A 29 -10.27 14.69 5.73
C ALA A 29 -9.04 14.99 4.85
N GLY A 30 -9.01 14.50 3.61
CA GLY A 30 -7.92 14.76 2.65
C GLY A 30 -7.82 16.25 2.30
N MET A 31 -8.95 16.92 2.15
CA MET A 31 -8.98 18.37 1.89
C MET A 31 -8.49 19.18 3.11
N ALA A 32 -8.87 18.79 4.32
CA ALA A 32 -8.38 19.43 5.55
C ALA A 32 -6.86 19.26 5.70
N PHE A 33 -6.36 18.03 5.53
CA PHE A 33 -4.93 17.71 5.56
C PHE A 33 -4.13 18.56 4.57
N SER A 34 -4.63 18.72 3.35
CA SER A 34 -3.99 19.48 2.28
C SER A 34 -4.25 21.01 2.35
N ARG A 35 -4.86 21.52 3.42
CA ARG A 35 -5.25 22.94 3.56
C ARG A 35 -6.13 23.40 2.39
N SER A 36 -7.10 22.57 2.02
CA SER A 36 -8.06 22.80 0.92
C SER A 36 -7.43 22.91 -0.47
N LYS A 37 -6.18 22.50 -0.65
CA LYS A 37 -5.51 22.52 -1.96
C LYS A 37 -5.67 21.20 -2.74
N GLY A 38 -6.10 20.12 -2.07
CA GLY A 38 -6.10 18.77 -2.56
C GLY A 38 -4.74 18.10 -2.38
N VAL A 39 -4.74 16.77 -2.26
CA VAL A 39 -3.53 15.99 -2.01
C VAL A 39 -2.75 15.72 -3.31
N ASP A 40 -1.43 15.64 -3.23
CA ASP A 40 -0.54 15.45 -4.38
C ASP A 40 -0.63 14.05 -4.98
N ALA A 41 -0.72 13.04 -4.12
CA ALA A 41 -0.77 11.65 -4.52
C ALA A 41 -1.65 10.83 -3.57
N ILE A 42 -2.32 9.83 -4.12
CA ILE A 42 -3.16 8.89 -3.37
C ILE A 42 -2.72 7.47 -3.72
N ILE A 43 -2.54 6.64 -2.70
CA ILE A 43 -2.32 5.20 -2.84
C ILE A 43 -3.55 4.49 -2.31
N ILE A 44 -4.26 3.77 -3.18
CA ILE A 44 -5.43 2.99 -2.81
C ILE A 44 -4.99 1.57 -2.52
N THR A 45 -5.08 1.16 -1.24
CA THR A 45 -4.74 -0.19 -0.77
C THR A 45 -5.97 -0.99 -0.35
N ALA A 46 -7.16 -0.43 -0.50
CA ALA A 46 -8.41 -1.07 -0.13
C ALA A 46 -8.70 -2.34 -0.93
N SER A 47 -9.41 -3.28 -0.30
CA SER A 47 -9.96 -4.47 -0.96
C SER A 47 -11.49 -4.43 -0.85
N THR A 48 -12.17 -4.15 -1.96
CA THR A 48 -13.62 -4.01 -2.03
C THR A 48 -14.12 -4.10 -3.47
N SER A 49 -15.37 -4.50 -3.68
CA SER A 49 -15.99 -4.44 -5.01
C SER A 49 -16.54 -3.04 -5.37
N SER A 50 -16.55 -2.10 -4.42
CA SER A 50 -17.03 -0.73 -4.63
C SER A 50 -16.09 0.08 -5.52
N ASN A 51 -16.64 1.02 -6.29
CA ASN A 51 -15.88 2.04 -7.03
C ASN A 51 -15.60 3.31 -6.18
N GLU A 52 -16.18 3.37 -4.99
CA GLU A 52 -16.12 4.55 -4.12
C GLU A 52 -14.69 5.01 -3.79
N PRO A 53 -13.72 4.12 -3.49
CA PRO A 53 -12.35 4.55 -3.22
C PRO A 53 -11.70 5.33 -4.37
N ILE A 54 -12.03 5.00 -5.62
CA ILE A 54 -11.50 5.73 -6.79
C ILE A 54 -12.14 7.12 -6.90
N SER A 55 -13.46 7.20 -6.72
CA SER A 55 -14.17 8.50 -6.73
C SER A 55 -13.70 9.40 -5.58
N GLN A 56 -13.56 8.88 -4.38
CA GLN A 56 -13.02 9.61 -3.23
C GLN A 56 -11.60 10.12 -3.53
N ALA A 57 -10.73 9.27 -4.10
CA ALA A 57 -9.39 9.65 -4.49
C ALA A 57 -9.40 10.79 -5.53
N ALA A 58 -10.22 10.69 -6.58
CA ALA A 58 -10.35 11.74 -7.58
C ALA A 58 -10.83 13.06 -6.97
N ASN A 59 -11.80 13.01 -6.04
CA ASN A 59 -12.36 14.19 -5.42
C ASN A 59 -11.38 14.89 -4.47
N MET A 60 -10.57 14.14 -3.70
CA MET A 60 -9.58 14.74 -2.79
C MET A 60 -8.27 15.14 -3.48
N ALA A 61 -7.98 14.64 -4.68
CA ALA A 61 -6.76 14.99 -5.41
C ALA A 61 -6.74 16.45 -5.86
N ARG A 62 -5.55 17.07 -5.82
CA ARG A 62 -5.34 18.35 -6.49
C ARG A 62 -5.30 18.21 -8.02
N LYS A 63 -5.31 19.31 -8.74
CA LYS A 63 -5.04 19.29 -10.21
C LYS A 63 -3.68 18.66 -10.50
N CYS A 64 -3.61 17.81 -11.52
CA CYS A 64 -2.46 17.01 -11.91
C CYS A 64 -1.99 16.05 -10.80
N GLY A 65 -2.87 15.70 -9.85
CA GLY A 65 -2.60 14.71 -8.82
C GLY A 65 -2.43 13.31 -9.39
N ARG A 66 -1.78 12.44 -8.62
CA ARG A 66 -1.51 11.05 -9.02
C ARG A 66 -2.27 10.07 -8.14
N ILE A 67 -2.94 9.10 -8.75
CA ILE A 67 -3.66 8.02 -8.06
C ILE A 67 -3.02 6.69 -8.45
N ILE A 68 -2.57 5.93 -7.46
CA ILE A 68 -1.97 4.60 -7.64
C ILE A 68 -2.87 3.56 -6.98
N MET A 69 -3.35 2.61 -7.77
CA MET A 69 -4.13 1.47 -7.30
C MET A 69 -3.19 0.31 -6.98
N VAL A 70 -3.03 0.00 -5.71
CA VAL A 70 -2.27 -1.16 -5.20
C VAL A 70 -3.22 -2.28 -4.78
N GLY A 71 -4.34 -1.91 -4.16
CA GLY A 71 -5.37 -2.83 -3.72
C GLY A 71 -6.25 -3.35 -4.85
N VAL A 72 -7.38 -3.92 -4.50
CA VAL A 72 -8.38 -4.45 -5.45
C VAL A 72 -9.71 -3.77 -5.18
N THR A 73 -10.15 -2.92 -6.11
CA THR A 73 -11.46 -2.24 -6.02
C THR A 73 -12.24 -2.38 -7.31
N GLY A 74 -13.48 -1.92 -7.32
CA GLY A 74 -14.18 -1.68 -8.58
C GLY A 74 -13.41 -0.67 -9.42
N MET A 75 -13.38 -0.85 -10.76
CA MET A 75 -12.54 -0.07 -11.69
C MET A 75 -13.37 0.80 -12.64
N LYS A 76 -14.56 1.20 -12.22
CA LYS A 76 -15.39 2.13 -13.01
C LYS A 76 -14.98 3.57 -12.65
N LEU A 77 -14.30 4.23 -13.58
CA LEU A 77 -13.88 5.62 -13.44
C LEU A 77 -14.92 6.54 -14.08
N ASP A 78 -15.28 7.62 -13.38
CA ASP A 78 -16.05 8.70 -13.97
C ASP A 78 -15.11 9.71 -14.63
N ARG A 79 -15.21 9.84 -15.96
CA ARG A 79 -14.37 10.76 -16.71
C ARG A 79 -14.48 12.22 -16.21
N SER A 80 -15.63 12.63 -15.73
CA SER A 80 -15.84 14.02 -15.27
C SER A 80 -14.98 14.37 -14.05
N GLU A 81 -14.79 13.42 -13.13
CA GLU A 81 -13.96 13.60 -11.92
C GLU A 81 -12.46 13.72 -12.27
N PHE A 82 -12.02 13.05 -13.34
CA PHE A 82 -10.61 13.01 -13.75
C PHE A 82 -10.24 14.16 -14.70
N TYR A 83 -11.12 14.44 -15.66
CA TYR A 83 -10.83 15.34 -16.78
C TYR A 83 -10.49 16.76 -16.35
N GLN A 84 -11.29 17.35 -15.45
CA GLN A 84 -11.10 18.77 -15.04
C GLN A 84 -9.81 18.97 -14.25
N LYS A 85 -9.37 17.92 -13.55
CA LYS A 85 -8.15 17.94 -12.73
C LYS A 85 -6.93 17.37 -13.43
N GLU A 86 -7.07 16.83 -14.65
CA GLU A 86 -5.98 16.21 -15.41
C GLU A 86 -5.26 15.12 -14.57
N LEU A 87 -6.04 14.25 -13.89
CA LEU A 87 -5.50 13.27 -12.96
C LEU A 87 -4.77 12.13 -13.70
N SER A 88 -3.66 11.68 -13.13
CA SER A 88 -2.99 10.46 -13.55
C SER A 88 -3.47 9.28 -12.70
N PHE A 89 -3.86 8.18 -13.36
CA PHE A 89 -4.25 6.95 -12.68
C PHE A 89 -3.43 5.79 -13.21
N GLN A 90 -2.87 4.99 -12.29
CA GLN A 90 -2.07 3.83 -12.64
C GLN A 90 -2.37 2.67 -11.70
N VAL A 91 -2.54 1.48 -12.27
CA VAL A 91 -2.55 0.23 -11.50
C VAL A 91 -1.11 -0.21 -11.25
N SER A 92 -0.77 -0.46 -9.99
CA SER A 92 0.54 -0.98 -9.61
C SER A 92 0.60 -2.48 -9.85
N CYS A 93 1.69 -2.95 -10.45
CA CYS A 93 2.01 -4.36 -10.51
C CYS A 93 2.95 -4.73 -9.35
N SER A 94 2.77 -5.92 -8.79
CA SER A 94 3.56 -6.42 -7.67
C SER A 94 5.06 -6.39 -7.96
N TYR A 95 5.86 -6.05 -6.96
CA TYR A 95 7.33 -6.04 -6.95
C TYR A 95 8.02 -5.04 -7.88
N GLY A 96 7.37 -4.56 -8.94
CA GLY A 96 7.96 -3.67 -9.95
C GLY A 96 8.50 -4.40 -11.19
N PHE A 97 9.29 -3.69 -11.98
CA PHE A 97 9.85 -4.23 -13.21
C PHE A 97 10.74 -5.46 -12.96
N GLY A 98 10.65 -6.41 -13.86
CA GLY A 98 11.37 -7.68 -13.80
C GLY A 98 10.47 -8.84 -13.37
N ARG A 99 9.41 -8.59 -12.60
CA ARG A 99 8.47 -9.64 -12.21
C ARG A 99 7.72 -10.19 -13.42
N GLY A 100 7.85 -11.52 -13.65
CA GLY A 100 7.27 -12.21 -14.80
C GLY A 100 8.09 -12.11 -16.10
N ASP A 101 9.24 -11.43 -16.07
CA ASP A 101 10.20 -11.41 -17.18
C ASP A 101 11.21 -12.53 -17.00
N LYS A 102 11.18 -13.54 -17.87
CA LYS A 102 12.08 -14.70 -17.81
C LYS A 102 13.56 -14.35 -17.94
N GLU A 103 13.88 -13.33 -18.75
CA GLU A 103 15.28 -12.90 -18.89
C GLU A 103 15.82 -12.31 -17.57
N TYR A 104 14.95 -11.62 -16.84
CA TYR A 104 15.29 -11.07 -15.55
C TYR A 104 15.30 -12.13 -14.43
N GLU A 105 14.21 -12.94 -14.33
CA GLU A 105 14.04 -13.90 -13.23
C GLU A 105 14.94 -15.14 -13.38
N ASP A 106 15.00 -15.72 -14.57
CA ASP A 106 15.68 -17.00 -14.81
C ASP A 106 17.15 -16.79 -15.25
N ASN A 107 17.42 -15.76 -16.03
CA ASN A 107 18.73 -15.51 -16.62
C ASN A 107 19.53 -14.38 -15.95
N GLY A 108 18.96 -13.73 -14.94
CA GLY A 108 19.64 -12.68 -14.17
C GLY A 108 19.97 -11.42 -14.98
N LYS A 109 19.28 -11.16 -16.09
CA LYS A 109 19.50 -9.96 -16.89
C LYS A 109 18.75 -8.77 -16.29
N ASP A 110 19.49 -7.90 -15.61
CA ASP A 110 18.90 -6.69 -15.06
C ASP A 110 18.66 -5.61 -16.15
N TYR A 111 17.71 -4.74 -15.90
CA TYR A 111 17.41 -3.58 -16.72
C TYR A 111 18.48 -2.49 -16.55
N SER A 112 18.76 -1.77 -17.62
CA SER A 112 19.61 -0.59 -17.54
C SER A 112 19.07 0.41 -16.52
N TYR A 113 19.90 0.80 -15.56
CA TYR A 113 19.55 1.72 -14.48
C TYR A 113 19.00 3.06 -14.99
N GLY A 114 19.54 3.57 -16.09
CA GLY A 114 19.08 4.84 -16.68
C GLY A 114 17.70 4.77 -17.33
N LEU A 115 17.24 3.57 -17.66
CA LEU A 115 15.92 3.37 -18.27
C LEU A 115 14.88 2.89 -17.26
N VAL A 116 15.26 2.01 -16.35
CA VAL A 116 14.40 1.46 -15.31
C VAL A 116 15.06 1.62 -13.95
N ARG A 117 14.71 2.68 -13.22
CA ARG A 117 15.28 2.97 -11.90
C ARG A 117 14.91 1.91 -10.86
N TRP A 118 13.66 1.46 -10.86
CA TRP A 118 13.10 0.59 -9.86
C TRP A 118 12.71 -0.76 -10.45
N THR A 119 13.62 -1.73 -10.32
CA THR A 119 13.35 -3.15 -10.60
C THR A 119 12.95 -3.86 -9.32
N ALA A 120 12.44 -5.08 -9.42
CA ALA A 120 12.04 -5.88 -8.25
C ALA A 120 13.18 -5.99 -7.23
N GLN A 121 14.40 -6.34 -7.67
CA GLN A 121 15.55 -6.45 -6.78
C GLN A 121 15.89 -5.11 -6.12
N ARG A 122 15.96 -4.02 -6.87
CA ARG A 122 16.27 -2.69 -6.32
C ARG A 122 15.21 -2.19 -5.34
N ASN A 123 13.95 -2.58 -5.53
CA ASN A 123 12.90 -2.32 -4.56
C ASN A 123 13.14 -3.08 -3.25
N PHE A 124 13.50 -4.37 -3.32
CA PHE A 124 13.86 -5.12 -2.12
C PHE A 124 15.06 -4.55 -1.39
N GLU A 125 16.13 -4.23 -2.11
CA GLU A 125 17.34 -3.60 -1.55
C GLU A 125 16.99 -2.29 -0.84
N ALA A 126 16.21 -1.42 -1.47
CA ALA A 126 15.82 -0.14 -0.87
C ALA A 126 15.00 -0.32 0.41
N VAL A 127 14.08 -1.29 0.46
CA VAL A 127 13.30 -1.58 1.66
C VAL A 127 14.20 -2.12 2.78
N LEU A 128 15.09 -3.06 2.47
CA LEU A 128 16.05 -3.62 3.43
C LEU A 128 16.99 -2.55 3.98
N ASP A 129 17.47 -1.64 3.14
CA ASP A 129 18.31 -0.51 3.56
C ASP A 129 17.57 0.43 4.51
N MET A 130 16.30 0.72 4.24
CA MET A 130 15.46 1.52 5.13
C MET A 130 15.20 0.83 6.48
N MET A 131 15.01 -0.50 6.47
CA MET A 131 14.87 -1.28 7.71
C MET A 131 16.19 -1.30 8.49
N ASN A 132 17.31 -1.54 7.82
CA ASN A 132 18.63 -1.58 8.45
C ASN A 132 19.04 -0.21 9.05
N SER A 133 18.67 0.88 8.41
CA SER A 133 18.93 2.24 8.92
C SER A 133 17.96 2.71 10.00
N GLY A 134 16.92 1.91 10.32
CA GLY A 134 15.88 2.25 11.29
C GLY A 134 14.86 3.30 10.80
N VAL A 135 14.91 3.69 9.53
CA VAL A 135 13.91 4.59 8.93
C VAL A 135 12.56 3.90 8.78
N LEU A 136 12.57 2.59 8.52
CA LEU A 136 11.38 1.76 8.43
C LEU A 136 11.39 0.71 9.54
N ASP A 137 10.58 0.91 10.58
CA ASP A 137 10.33 -0.08 11.63
C ASP A 137 9.06 -0.87 11.32
N VAL A 138 9.20 -2.17 11.04
CA VAL A 138 8.09 -3.07 10.77
C VAL A 138 7.69 -3.93 11.97
N GLN A 139 8.40 -3.81 13.11
CA GLN A 139 8.13 -4.64 14.30
C GLN A 139 6.70 -4.49 14.82
N PRO A 140 6.10 -3.27 14.87
CA PRO A 140 4.72 -3.10 15.30
C PRO A 140 3.67 -3.76 14.40
N LEU A 141 4.06 -4.12 13.16
CA LEU A 141 3.18 -4.82 12.23
C LEU A 141 3.20 -6.34 12.42
N ILE A 142 4.16 -6.89 13.16
CA ILE A 142 4.26 -8.32 13.44
C ILE A 142 3.36 -8.67 14.61
N THR A 143 2.16 -9.12 14.31
CA THR A 143 1.14 -9.46 15.32
C THR A 143 1.30 -10.88 15.88
N HIS A 144 1.84 -11.81 15.07
CA HIS A 144 1.93 -13.21 15.46
C HIS A 144 3.30 -13.80 15.12
N ARG A 145 3.81 -14.65 16.02
CA ARG A 145 5.05 -15.41 15.83
C ARG A 145 4.81 -16.86 16.17
N TYR A 146 5.22 -17.76 15.30
CA TYR A 146 5.13 -19.21 15.47
C TYR A 146 6.49 -19.86 15.23
N ASP A 147 6.81 -20.88 16.00
CA ASP A 147 7.92 -21.75 15.65
C ASP A 147 7.53 -22.65 14.49
N ILE A 148 8.50 -23.10 13.70
CA ILE A 148 8.28 -23.92 12.50
C ILE A 148 7.44 -25.16 12.79
N ASP A 149 7.60 -25.80 13.95
CA ASP A 149 6.82 -26.97 14.38
C ASP A 149 5.32 -26.67 14.54
N ASN A 150 4.96 -25.40 14.72
CA ASN A 150 3.60 -24.91 14.84
C ASN A 150 3.12 -24.11 13.61
N SER A 151 3.86 -24.15 12.51
CA SER A 151 3.60 -23.35 11.30
C SER A 151 2.17 -23.50 10.74
N LEU A 152 1.58 -24.69 10.86
CA LEU A 152 0.21 -24.93 10.42
C LEU A 152 -0.82 -24.02 11.12
N LYS A 153 -0.56 -23.62 12.38
CA LYS A 153 -1.43 -22.68 13.09
C LYS A 153 -1.36 -21.27 12.50
N ALA A 154 -0.22 -20.90 11.94
CA ALA A 154 -0.05 -19.61 11.26
C ALA A 154 -0.94 -19.51 10.01
N TYR A 155 -1.07 -20.60 9.25
CA TYR A 155 -1.92 -20.63 8.05
C TYR A 155 -3.41 -20.46 8.37
N VAL A 156 -3.86 -20.94 9.53
CA VAL A 156 -5.26 -20.75 9.96
C VAL A 156 -5.61 -19.29 10.19
N LEU A 157 -4.60 -18.45 10.53
CA LEU A 157 -4.80 -17.02 10.79
C LEU A 157 -4.78 -16.15 9.54
N LEU A 158 -4.55 -16.70 8.34
CA LEU A 158 -4.51 -15.89 7.11
C LEU A 158 -5.85 -15.20 6.81
N ASP A 159 -6.95 -15.77 7.28
CA ASP A 159 -8.29 -15.20 7.13
C ASP A 159 -8.73 -14.36 8.35
N ASP A 160 -7.88 -14.23 9.37
CA ASP A 160 -8.17 -13.43 10.56
C ASP A 160 -7.83 -11.96 10.28
N PRO A 161 -8.80 -11.04 10.28
CA PRO A 161 -8.58 -9.63 10.00
C PRO A 161 -7.67 -8.92 11.02
N SER A 162 -7.47 -9.49 12.21
CA SER A 162 -6.56 -8.97 13.23
C SER A 162 -5.09 -9.33 12.96
N ALA A 163 -4.82 -10.34 12.13
CA ALA A 163 -3.48 -10.74 11.76
C ALA A 163 -2.90 -9.83 10.67
N LEU A 164 -1.94 -8.98 11.01
CA LEU A 164 -1.25 -8.13 10.05
C LEU A 164 0.04 -8.78 9.55
N GLY A 165 0.98 -9.05 10.43
CA GLY A 165 2.23 -9.74 10.11
C GLY A 165 2.34 -11.05 10.90
N ILE A 166 2.54 -12.16 10.18
CA ILE A 166 2.75 -13.48 10.77
C ILE A 166 4.15 -13.93 10.42
N VAL A 167 4.97 -14.22 11.41
CA VAL A 167 6.37 -14.66 11.25
C VAL A 167 6.52 -16.08 11.77
N ILE A 168 7.21 -16.92 11.00
CA ILE A 168 7.60 -18.27 11.39
C ILE A 168 9.09 -18.24 11.75
N ASN A 169 9.40 -18.61 12.99
CA ASN A 169 10.76 -18.70 13.50
C ASN A 169 11.33 -20.09 13.24
N TYR A 170 12.56 -20.14 12.79
CA TYR A 170 13.35 -21.36 12.67
C TYR A 170 14.34 -21.43 13.83
N PRO A 171 14.71 -22.65 14.31
CA PRO A 171 15.74 -22.80 15.33
C PRO A 171 17.05 -22.19 14.84
N SER A 172 17.73 -21.49 15.72
CA SER A 172 19.10 -21.02 15.46
C SER A 172 20.01 -22.24 15.24
N GLN A 173 20.81 -22.21 14.19
CA GLN A 173 21.87 -23.22 13.98
C GLN A 173 22.99 -23.02 14.97
#